data_a462bb16b90d440e7ff6e743a4ca8975
#
_entry.id   a462bb16b90d440e7ff6e743a4ca8975
#
_cell.length_a   1.000
_cell.length_b   1.000
_cell.length_c   1.000
_cell.angle_alpha   90.00
_cell.angle_beta   90.00
_cell.angle_gamma   90.00
#
_symmetry.space_group_name_H-M   'P 1'
#
loop_
_entity.id
_entity.type
_entity.pdbx_description
1 polymer ?
#
loop_
_entity_poly.entity_id
_entity_poly.type
_entity_poly.pdbx_seq_one_letter_code
_entity_poly.pdbx_strand_id
1 'polypeptide(L)'
;MRDAANLCWKLAAVLRGQAPDSLLDSYAAERKPHVTEVTRRAVLVGRIITERRPWLAAIRNHVVRALTRIPGANAVGQKFWWIPEAHYDDGFFAAAHPALGRQIPQPTVDGVPLDDLLGGRWTLMHTGAVPVGAAAWAAAGAATLQITEPSLVRWLADHKADAVVLRPDGFVYAAASSGGRLPAPPAGLNLTTLTGAPA
;
A
#
# COMPACT_ATOMS: atom_id res chain seq x y z
N MET A 1 0.88 -0.53 12.84
CA MET A 1 0.33 0.69 12.24
C MET A 1 -0.56 0.44 11.01
N ARG A 2 -0.17 -0.39 10.03
CA ARG A 2 -1.01 -0.67 8.84
C ARG A 2 -2.41 -1.21 9.15
N ASP A 3 -2.56 -2.08 10.17
CA ASP A 3 -3.87 -2.60 10.60
C ASP A 3 -4.79 -1.47 11.06
N ALA A 4 -4.25 -0.58 11.90
CA ALA A 4 -5.00 0.58 12.38
C ALA A 4 -5.37 1.51 11.22
N ALA A 5 -4.46 1.83 10.33
CA ALA A 5 -4.75 2.68 9.17
C ALA A 5 -5.88 2.10 8.31
N ASN A 6 -5.80 0.79 7.98
CA ASN A 6 -6.82 0.12 7.17
C ASN A 6 -8.19 0.08 7.86
N LEU A 7 -8.24 -0.24 9.16
CA LEU A 7 -9.50 -0.31 9.91
C LEU A 7 -10.10 1.07 10.17
N CYS A 8 -9.26 2.04 10.58
CA CYS A 8 -9.77 3.34 11.03
C CYS A 8 -10.48 4.11 9.93
N TRP A 9 -9.96 4.15 8.70
CA TRP A 9 -10.65 4.87 7.63
C TRP A 9 -11.98 4.20 7.25
N LYS A 10 -12.02 2.85 7.20
CA LYS A 10 -13.24 2.10 6.91
C LYS A 10 -14.29 2.31 7.98
N LEU A 11 -13.87 2.18 9.24
CA LEU A 11 -14.76 2.40 10.39
C LEU A 11 -15.27 3.85 10.42
N ALA A 12 -14.40 4.82 10.18
CA ALA A 12 -14.80 6.22 10.11
C ALA A 12 -15.82 6.49 8.97
N ALA A 13 -15.63 5.87 7.79
CA ALA A 13 -16.55 5.99 6.68
C ALA A 13 -17.93 5.41 7.01
N VAL A 14 -17.98 4.24 7.63
CA VAL A 14 -19.24 3.59 8.05
C VAL A 14 -19.94 4.41 9.15
N LEU A 15 -19.25 4.78 10.22
CA LEU A 15 -19.83 5.55 11.33
C LEU A 15 -20.36 6.92 10.91
N ARG A 16 -19.81 7.51 9.86
CA ARG A 16 -20.30 8.77 9.29
C ARG A 16 -21.40 8.59 8.24
N GLY A 17 -21.85 7.36 8.00
CA GLY A 17 -22.86 7.06 6.96
C GLY A 17 -22.37 7.28 5.53
N GLN A 18 -21.06 7.25 5.32
CA GLN A 18 -20.41 7.48 4.02
C GLN A 18 -20.18 6.19 3.25
N ALA A 19 -20.29 5.05 3.92
CA ALA A 19 -20.13 3.73 3.34
C ALA A 19 -21.08 2.75 4.02
N PRO A 20 -21.50 1.68 3.33
CA PRO A 20 -22.26 0.60 3.94
C PRO A 20 -21.37 -0.22 4.89
N ASP A 21 -21.99 -0.87 5.88
CA ASP A 21 -21.31 -1.74 6.87
C ASP A 21 -20.48 -2.83 6.20
N SER A 22 -20.91 -3.32 5.03
CA SER A 22 -20.18 -4.33 4.24
C SER A 22 -18.76 -3.91 3.82
N LEU A 23 -18.43 -2.61 3.89
CA LEU A 23 -17.05 -2.16 3.69
C LEU A 23 -16.10 -2.79 4.73
N LEU A 24 -16.58 -3.03 5.95
CA LEU A 24 -15.79 -3.62 7.03
C LEU A 24 -15.43 -5.09 6.76
N ASP A 25 -16.22 -5.82 5.98
CA ASP A 25 -15.94 -7.22 5.61
C ASP A 25 -14.62 -7.33 4.83
N SER A 26 -14.32 -6.32 4.02
CA SER A 26 -13.05 -6.25 3.27
C SER A 26 -11.82 -6.16 4.17
N TYR A 27 -11.94 -5.73 5.43
CA TYR A 27 -10.82 -5.69 6.38
C TYR A 27 -10.25 -7.09 6.62
N ALA A 28 -11.11 -8.07 6.87
CA ALA A 28 -10.67 -9.44 7.11
C ALA A 28 -10.02 -10.05 5.86
N ALA A 29 -10.59 -9.83 4.67
CA ALA A 29 -10.05 -10.30 3.40
C ALA A 29 -8.64 -9.72 3.14
N GLU A 30 -8.44 -8.43 3.36
CA GLU A 30 -7.18 -7.74 3.13
C GLU A 30 -6.11 -8.09 4.17
N ARG A 31 -6.48 -8.13 5.47
CA ARG A 31 -5.48 -8.19 6.54
C ARG A 31 -5.11 -9.59 6.98
N LYS A 32 -6.06 -10.53 6.99
CA LYS A 32 -5.82 -11.90 7.50
C LYS A 32 -4.72 -12.65 6.73
N PRO A 33 -4.69 -12.68 5.38
CA PRO A 33 -3.61 -13.34 4.64
C PRO A 33 -2.25 -12.70 4.93
N HIS A 34 -2.17 -11.37 4.88
CA HIS A 34 -0.92 -10.64 5.10
C HIS A 34 -0.38 -10.86 6.52
N VAL A 35 -1.22 -10.72 7.56
CA VAL A 35 -0.81 -10.94 8.97
C VAL A 35 -0.37 -12.37 9.17
N THR A 36 -1.07 -13.35 8.59
CA THR A 36 -0.71 -14.77 8.68
C THR A 36 0.68 -15.01 8.09
N GLU A 37 0.97 -14.45 6.92
CA GLU A 37 2.28 -14.61 6.26
C GLU A 37 3.41 -13.94 7.05
N VAL A 38 3.21 -12.70 7.51
CA VAL A 38 4.19 -12.01 8.37
C VAL A 38 4.45 -12.80 9.64
N THR A 39 3.41 -13.28 10.30
CA THR A 39 3.54 -14.06 11.54
C THR A 39 4.28 -15.38 11.28
N ARG A 40 3.95 -16.10 10.20
CA ARG A 40 4.65 -17.35 9.82
C ARG A 40 6.14 -17.10 9.61
N ARG A 41 6.51 -16.04 8.88
CA ARG A 41 7.91 -15.67 8.65
C ARG A 41 8.61 -15.25 9.94
N ALA A 42 7.95 -14.46 10.78
CA ALA A 42 8.50 -14.05 12.08
C ALA A 42 8.76 -15.25 12.99
N VAL A 43 7.84 -16.22 13.05
CA VAL A 43 8.02 -17.47 13.82
C VAL A 43 9.19 -18.27 13.26
N LEU A 44 9.33 -18.39 11.93
CA LEU A 44 10.46 -19.10 11.31
C LEU A 44 11.80 -18.46 11.69
N VAL A 45 11.90 -17.14 11.53
CA VAL A 45 13.11 -16.38 11.89
C VAL A 45 13.38 -16.51 13.40
N GLY A 46 12.34 -16.39 14.23
CA GLY A 46 12.44 -16.59 15.66
C GLY A 46 13.02 -17.97 16.03
N ARG A 47 12.53 -19.05 15.42
CA ARG A 47 13.03 -20.41 15.62
C ARG A 47 14.51 -20.53 15.23
N ILE A 48 14.92 -19.93 14.10
CA ILE A 48 16.32 -19.94 13.66
C ILE A 48 17.20 -19.20 14.66
N ILE A 49 16.79 -18.03 15.14
CA ILE A 49 17.59 -17.21 16.07
C ILE A 49 17.67 -17.85 17.45
N THR A 50 16.57 -18.41 17.94
CA THR A 50 16.47 -18.96 19.30
C THR A 50 16.84 -20.42 19.40
N GLU A 51 17.41 -21.05 18.35
CA GLU A 51 17.85 -22.45 18.38
C GLU A 51 18.87 -22.66 19.48
N ARG A 52 18.55 -23.57 20.40
CA ARG A 52 19.35 -23.87 21.59
C ARG A 52 20.29 -25.11 21.43
N ARG A 53 20.06 -25.92 20.41
CA ARG A 53 20.90 -27.11 20.16
C ARG A 53 22.27 -26.67 19.68
N PRO A 54 23.38 -27.02 20.40
CA PRO A 54 24.71 -26.47 20.11
C PRO A 54 25.18 -26.71 18.68
N TRP A 55 24.89 -27.88 18.12
CA TRP A 55 25.30 -28.24 16.78
C TRP A 55 24.52 -27.44 15.68
N LEU A 56 23.20 -27.20 15.86
CA LEU A 56 22.42 -26.39 14.96
C LEU A 56 22.79 -24.90 15.05
N ALA A 57 23.06 -24.43 16.27
CA ALA A 57 23.56 -23.07 16.48
C ALA A 57 24.95 -22.87 15.82
N ALA A 58 25.81 -23.86 15.86
CA ALA A 58 27.12 -23.83 15.18
C ALA A 58 26.96 -23.77 13.66
N ILE A 59 26.06 -24.58 13.07
CA ILE A 59 25.74 -24.54 11.62
C ILE A 59 25.22 -23.17 11.26
N ARG A 60 24.20 -22.66 11.98
CA ARG A 60 23.66 -21.32 11.77
C ARG A 60 24.76 -20.24 11.76
N ASN A 61 25.63 -20.27 12.78
CA ASN A 61 26.69 -19.26 12.91
C ASN A 61 27.71 -19.37 11.76
N HIS A 62 28.03 -20.57 11.28
CA HIS A 62 28.87 -20.76 10.10
C HIS A 62 28.23 -20.21 8.83
N VAL A 63 26.95 -20.52 8.60
CA VAL A 63 26.19 -19.99 7.45
C VAL A 63 26.14 -18.47 7.48
N VAL A 64 25.80 -17.86 8.61
CA VAL A 64 25.76 -16.40 8.75
C VAL A 64 27.14 -15.79 8.46
N ARG A 65 28.22 -16.35 9.04
CA ARG A 65 29.57 -15.86 8.76
C ARG A 65 30.00 -16.03 7.31
N ALA A 66 29.60 -17.12 6.65
CA ALA A 66 29.88 -17.31 5.23
C ALA A 66 29.15 -16.28 4.38
N LEU A 67 27.87 -16.02 4.66
CA LEU A 67 27.05 -15.02 3.96
C LEU A 67 27.62 -13.61 4.13
N THR A 68 28.10 -13.23 5.33
CA THR A 68 28.68 -11.89 5.55
C THR A 68 30.01 -11.67 4.83
N ARG A 69 30.68 -12.74 4.36
CA ARG A 69 31.91 -12.65 3.57
C ARG A 69 31.66 -12.44 2.07
N ILE A 70 30.45 -12.64 1.59
CA ILE A 70 30.10 -12.45 0.19
C ILE A 70 29.92 -10.94 -0.06
N PRO A 71 30.69 -10.32 -0.99
CA PRO A 71 30.50 -8.93 -1.35
C PRO A 71 29.06 -8.67 -1.80
N GLY A 72 28.38 -7.69 -1.21
CA GLY A 72 26.98 -7.38 -1.53
C GLY A 72 25.93 -8.16 -0.73
N ALA A 73 26.27 -9.21 0.00
CA ALA A 73 25.29 -9.94 0.83
C ALA A 73 24.64 -9.06 1.91
N ASN A 74 25.37 -8.06 2.41
CA ASN A 74 24.82 -7.07 3.35
C ASN A 74 23.70 -6.25 2.73
N ALA A 75 23.78 -5.92 1.43
CA ALA A 75 22.73 -5.19 0.73
C ALA A 75 21.45 -6.04 0.57
N VAL A 76 21.59 -7.34 0.40
CA VAL A 76 20.47 -8.30 0.35
C VAL A 76 19.84 -8.46 1.75
N GLY A 77 20.65 -8.55 2.79
CA GLY A 77 20.19 -8.63 4.19
C GLY A 77 19.51 -7.35 4.67
N GLN A 78 19.98 -6.19 4.21
CA GLN A 78 19.38 -4.88 4.53
C GLN A 78 18.01 -4.64 3.89
N LYS A 79 17.71 -5.31 2.79
CA LYS A 79 16.38 -5.20 2.12
C LYS A 79 15.24 -5.90 2.88
N PHE A 80 15.47 -6.35 4.11
CA PHE A 80 14.42 -7.02 4.90
C PHE A 80 13.62 -8.04 4.07
N TRP A 81 14.30 -8.86 3.25
CA TRP A 81 13.69 -9.84 2.34
C TRP A 81 12.67 -10.78 3.03
N TRP A 82 12.72 -10.83 4.33
CA TRP A 82 11.80 -11.61 5.16
C TRP A 82 10.49 -10.87 5.49
N ILE A 83 10.40 -9.53 5.23
CA ILE A 83 9.16 -8.75 5.37
C ILE A 83 8.44 -8.80 4.02
N PRO A 84 7.21 -9.35 3.94
CA PRO A 84 6.44 -9.31 2.71
C PRO A 84 6.17 -7.88 2.26
N GLU A 85 6.18 -7.67 0.94
CA GLU A 85 5.71 -6.42 0.37
C GLU A 85 4.28 -6.11 0.84
N ALA A 86 3.97 -4.84 1.03
CA ALA A 86 2.63 -4.40 1.39
C ALA A 86 1.72 -4.52 0.16
N HIS A 87 1.11 -5.68 0.01
CA HIS A 87 0.18 -5.99 -1.07
C HIS A 87 -1.01 -6.78 -0.51
N TYR A 88 -2.20 -6.46 -0.98
CA TYR A 88 -3.43 -7.19 -0.73
C TYR A 88 -3.90 -7.81 -2.05
N ASP A 89 -4.05 -9.13 -2.07
CA ASP A 89 -4.50 -9.86 -3.24
C ASP A 89 -6.01 -9.78 -3.43
N ASP A 90 -6.75 -9.55 -2.35
CA ASP A 90 -8.20 -9.45 -2.32
C ASP A 90 -8.65 -8.36 -1.34
N GLY A 91 -9.86 -7.82 -1.56
CA GLY A 91 -10.42 -6.79 -0.71
C GLY A 91 -11.21 -5.71 -1.47
N PHE A 92 -11.24 -4.51 -0.92
CA PHE A 92 -11.96 -3.38 -1.49
C PHE A 92 -11.11 -2.66 -2.54
N PHE A 93 -11.17 -3.17 -3.78
CA PHE A 93 -10.47 -2.67 -4.96
C PHE A 93 -11.37 -2.68 -6.18
N ALA A 94 -11.01 -1.88 -7.20
CA ALA A 94 -11.65 -1.88 -8.50
C ALA A 94 -11.25 -3.12 -9.34
N ALA A 95 -11.59 -3.12 -10.64
CA ALA A 95 -11.25 -4.22 -11.56
C ALA A 95 -9.74 -4.44 -11.73
N ALA A 96 -9.33 -5.64 -12.08
CA ALA A 96 -7.95 -6.13 -12.11
C ALA A 96 -6.94 -5.22 -12.83
N HIS A 97 -5.87 -4.84 -12.13
CA HIS A 97 -4.72 -4.12 -12.67
C HIS A 97 -3.47 -4.45 -11.83
N PRO A 98 -2.24 -4.52 -12.37
CA PRO A 98 -1.04 -4.89 -11.62
C PRO A 98 -0.68 -4.00 -10.43
N ALA A 99 -1.14 -2.74 -10.43
CA ALA A 99 -0.90 -1.79 -9.35
C ALA A 99 -1.87 -1.93 -8.17
N LEU A 100 -3.00 -2.64 -8.33
CA LEU A 100 -4.03 -2.72 -7.28
C LEU A 100 -3.55 -3.41 -6.03
N GLY A 101 -4.10 -3.00 -4.90
CA GLY A 101 -3.77 -3.57 -3.61
C GLY A 101 -2.34 -3.34 -3.15
N ARG A 102 -1.52 -2.59 -3.89
CA ARG A 102 -0.15 -2.23 -3.51
C ARG A 102 -0.13 -0.92 -2.76
N GLN A 103 0.74 -0.85 -1.77
CA GLN A 103 1.02 0.41 -1.09
C GLN A 103 1.95 1.27 -1.94
N ILE A 104 1.62 2.55 -2.14
CA ILE A 104 2.48 3.47 -2.86
C ILE A 104 3.75 3.79 -2.03
N PRO A 105 4.94 3.95 -2.65
CA PRO A 105 6.10 4.46 -1.97
C PRO A 105 5.84 5.81 -1.30
N GLN A 106 6.54 6.09 -0.22
CA GLN A 106 6.37 7.30 0.59
C GLN A 106 7.62 8.19 0.52
N PRO A 107 7.93 8.79 -0.64
CA PRO A 107 9.03 9.75 -0.74
C PRO A 107 8.66 11.08 -0.08
N THR A 108 9.65 11.92 0.08
CA THR A 108 9.46 13.33 0.36
C THR A 108 9.33 14.08 -0.97
N VAL A 109 8.23 14.81 -1.13
CA VAL A 109 7.93 15.63 -2.32
C VAL A 109 8.02 17.09 -1.89
N ASP A 110 8.92 17.86 -2.50
CA ASP A 110 9.17 19.27 -2.18
C ASP A 110 9.39 19.54 -0.68
N GLY A 111 10.07 18.61 0.01
CA GLY A 111 10.35 18.71 1.44
C GLY A 111 9.24 18.24 2.37
N VAL A 112 8.09 17.80 1.83
CA VAL A 112 6.94 17.31 2.59
C VAL A 112 6.78 15.80 2.38
N PRO A 113 6.63 14.99 3.43
CA PRO A 113 6.30 13.57 3.29
C PRO A 113 5.03 13.36 2.47
N LEU A 114 5.01 12.37 1.57
CA LEU A 114 3.84 12.11 0.71
C LEU A 114 2.57 11.86 1.54
N ASP A 115 2.67 11.14 2.66
CA ASP A 115 1.53 10.87 3.55
C ASP A 115 0.88 12.16 4.06
N ASP A 116 1.67 13.19 4.35
CA ASP A 116 1.16 14.50 4.79
C ASP A 116 0.44 15.22 3.65
N LEU A 117 0.96 15.12 2.42
CA LEU A 117 0.31 15.68 1.23
C LEU A 117 -1.02 14.96 0.93
N LEU A 118 -1.05 13.65 1.09
CA LEU A 118 -2.26 12.83 0.90
C LEU A 118 -3.31 13.11 1.99
N GLY A 119 -2.87 13.38 3.22
CA GLY A 119 -3.71 13.75 4.35
C GLY A 119 -4.81 12.73 4.66
N GLY A 120 -4.58 11.44 4.41
CA GLY A 120 -5.55 10.38 4.65
C GLY A 120 -6.84 10.51 3.83
N ARG A 121 -6.76 11.10 2.64
CA ARG A 121 -7.90 11.32 1.73
C ARG A 121 -7.83 10.40 0.53
N TRP A 122 -8.97 10.18 -0.11
CA TRP A 122 -9.00 9.64 -1.45
C TRP A 122 -8.27 10.59 -2.40
N THR A 123 -7.29 10.09 -3.12
CA THR A 123 -6.45 10.92 -3.99
C THR A 123 -6.24 10.24 -5.34
N LEU A 124 -6.59 10.95 -6.40
CA LEU A 124 -6.20 10.60 -7.76
C LEU A 124 -4.80 11.15 -8.02
N MET A 125 -3.85 10.28 -8.27
CA MET A 125 -2.49 10.64 -8.66
C MET A 125 -2.26 10.27 -10.12
N HIS A 126 -1.62 11.15 -10.91
CA HIS A 126 -1.34 10.89 -12.32
C HIS A 126 -0.03 11.53 -12.78
N THR A 127 0.57 10.93 -13.81
CA THR A 127 1.70 11.50 -14.56
C THR A 127 1.17 12.10 -15.86
N GLY A 128 1.69 13.24 -16.28
CA GLY A 128 1.29 13.84 -17.58
C GLY A 128 -0.17 14.30 -17.63
N ALA A 129 -0.91 13.90 -18.67
CA ALA A 129 -2.28 14.34 -18.89
C ALA A 129 -3.26 13.75 -17.88
N VAL A 130 -4.33 14.51 -17.58
CA VAL A 130 -5.42 14.07 -16.70
C VAL A 130 -6.12 12.86 -17.33
N PRO A 131 -6.24 11.71 -16.62
CA PRO A 131 -6.79 10.50 -17.18
C PRO A 131 -8.29 10.59 -17.45
N VAL A 132 -8.77 9.82 -18.43
CA VAL A 132 -10.22 9.69 -18.69
C VAL A 132 -10.89 9.10 -17.45
N GLY A 133 -11.98 9.72 -16.98
CA GLY A 133 -12.67 9.32 -15.75
C GLY A 133 -12.29 10.13 -14.51
N ALA A 134 -11.22 10.94 -14.55
CA ALA A 134 -10.78 11.78 -13.42
C ALA A 134 -11.88 12.74 -12.92
N ALA A 135 -12.67 13.30 -13.82
CA ALA A 135 -13.75 14.22 -13.46
C ALA A 135 -14.78 13.57 -12.51
N ALA A 136 -15.07 12.28 -12.68
CA ALA A 136 -15.99 11.56 -11.80
C ALA A 136 -15.41 11.43 -10.38
N TRP A 137 -14.11 11.18 -10.25
CA TRP A 137 -13.42 11.11 -8.95
C TRP A 137 -13.36 12.48 -8.27
N ALA A 138 -13.04 13.53 -9.02
CA ALA A 138 -13.06 14.91 -8.49
C ALA A 138 -14.47 15.32 -8.03
N ALA A 139 -15.50 15.01 -8.81
CA ALA A 139 -16.88 15.26 -8.43
C ALA A 139 -17.33 14.47 -7.20
N ALA A 140 -16.78 13.28 -6.99
CA ALA A 140 -17.01 12.48 -5.79
C ALA A 140 -16.24 13.01 -4.56
N GLY A 141 -15.30 13.95 -4.73
CA GLY A 141 -14.54 14.57 -3.65
C GLY A 141 -13.10 14.04 -3.46
N ALA A 142 -12.59 13.25 -4.40
CA ALA A 142 -11.19 12.85 -4.37
C ALA A 142 -10.28 14.04 -4.69
N ALA A 143 -9.18 14.18 -3.95
CA ALA A 143 -8.13 15.13 -4.30
C ALA A 143 -7.42 14.68 -5.59
N THR A 144 -6.86 15.61 -6.33
CA THR A 144 -6.06 15.31 -7.53
C THR A 144 -4.65 15.85 -7.35
N LEU A 145 -3.66 15.00 -7.61
CA LEU A 145 -2.24 15.32 -7.51
C LEU A 145 -1.51 14.90 -8.78
N GLN A 146 -0.89 15.86 -9.45
CA GLN A 146 0.04 15.55 -10.53
C GLN A 146 1.40 15.17 -9.95
N ILE A 147 1.96 14.04 -10.41
CA ILE A 147 3.22 13.50 -9.92
C ILE A 147 4.34 13.90 -10.84
N THR A 148 5.40 14.48 -10.26
CA THR A 148 6.67 14.80 -10.93
C THR A 148 7.87 14.15 -10.23
N GLU A 149 7.67 13.63 -9.00
CA GLU A 149 8.72 13.00 -8.21
C GLU A 149 9.20 11.71 -8.89
N PRO A 150 10.53 11.57 -9.18
CA PRO A 150 11.05 10.49 -10.04
C PRO A 150 10.81 9.07 -9.51
N SER A 151 10.80 8.87 -8.18
CA SER A 151 10.59 7.55 -7.60
C SER A 151 9.14 7.08 -7.77
N LEU A 152 8.18 8.00 -7.67
CA LEU A 152 6.76 7.72 -7.90
C LEU A 152 6.46 7.49 -9.38
N VAL A 153 7.04 8.30 -10.27
CA VAL A 153 6.91 8.12 -11.72
C VAL A 153 7.44 6.75 -12.13
N ARG A 154 8.62 6.37 -11.62
CA ARG A 154 9.19 5.04 -11.88
C ARG A 154 8.31 3.93 -11.34
N TRP A 155 7.81 4.06 -10.10
CA TRP A 155 6.94 3.08 -9.49
C TRP A 155 5.67 2.85 -10.32
N LEU A 156 5.04 3.94 -10.81
CA LEU A 156 3.88 3.84 -11.70
C LEU A 156 4.22 3.09 -12.99
N ALA A 157 5.33 3.45 -13.63
CA ALA A 157 5.80 2.79 -14.86
C ALA A 157 6.06 1.29 -14.64
N ASP A 158 6.72 0.91 -13.54
CA ASP A 158 7.00 -0.48 -13.18
C ASP A 158 5.70 -1.30 -13.01
N HIS A 159 4.61 -0.64 -12.61
CA HIS A 159 3.29 -1.25 -12.45
C HIS A 159 2.35 -0.99 -13.65
N LYS A 160 2.87 -0.48 -14.77
CA LYS A 160 2.11 -0.21 -16.01
C LYS A 160 0.93 0.74 -15.81
N ALA A 161 1.06 1.69 -14.91
CA ALA A 161 0.05 2.70 -14.60
C ALA A 161 0.57 4.10 -14.91
N ASP A 162 -0.28 4.96 -15.49
CA ASP A 162 -0.05 6.40 -15.63
C ASP A 162 -0.90 7.19 -14.62
N ALA A 163 -1.91 6.54 -14.08
CA ALA A 163 -2.73 7.11 -13.03
C ALA A 163 -3.20 6.04 -12.05
N VAL A 164 -3.30 6.43 -10.78
CA VAL A 164 -3.81 5.58 -9.70
C VAL A 164 -4.75 6.39 -8.81
N VAL A 165 -5.74 5.72 -8.25
CA VAL A 165 -6.56 6.26 -7.18
C VAL A 165 -6.17 5.59 -5.89
N LEU A 166 -5.76 6.39 -4.92
CA LEU A 166 -5.35 5.95 -3.59
C LEU A 166 -6.51 6.03 -2.61
N ARG A 167 -6.61 5.01 -1.79
CA ARG A 167 -7.43 4.98 -0.58
C ARG A 167 -6.77 5.81 0.54
N PRO A 168 -7.53 6.18 1.58
CA PRO A 168 -7.01 6.92 2.74
C PRO A 168 -5.83 6.25 3.46
N ASP A 169 -5.67 4.92 3.33
CA ASP A 169 -4.57 4.14 3.91
C ASP A 169 -3.35 4.00 2.97
N GLY A 170 -3.33 4.73 1.84
CA GLY A 170 -2.21 4.76 0.90
C GLY A 170 -2.12 3.55 -0.04
N PHE A 171 -3.14 2.68 -0.09
CA PHE A 171 -3.21 1.57 -1.03
C PHE A 171 -3.92 1.96 -2.32
N VAL A 172 -3.46 1.42 -3.44
CA VAL A 172 -4.06 1.65 -4.75
C VAL A 172 -5.41 0.93 -4.85
N TYR A 173 -6.47 1.71 -5.00
CA TYR A 173 -7.84 1.23 -5.21
C TYR A 173 -8.12 0.95 -6.69
N ALA A 174 -7.71 1.86 -7.57
CA ALA A 174 -7.91 1.78 -9.00
C ALA A 174 -6.68 2.30 -9.74
N ALA A 175 -6.47 1.84 -10.96
CA ALA A 175 -5.39 2.31 -11.81
C ALA A 175 -5.82 2.37 -13.27
N ALA A 176 -5.13 3.20 -14.04
CA ALA A 176 -5.25 3.27 -15.48
C ALA A 176 -3.86 3.29 -16.13
N SER A 177 -3.68 2.49 -17.18
CA SER A 177 -2.53 2.53 -18.06
C SER A 177 -2.66 3.69 -19.06
N SER A 178 -1.61 3.91 -19.86
CA SER A 178 -1.57 4.97 -20.88
C SER A 178 -2.79 4.92 -21.81
N GLY A 179 -3.50 6.05 -21.92
CA GLY A 179 -4.74 6.16 -22.69
C GLY A 179 -5.94 5.38 -22.12
N GLY A 180 -5.77 4.70 -20.99
CA GLY A 180 -6.83 3.97 -20.33
C GLY A 180 -7.80 4.86 -19.56
N ARG A 181 -8.93 4.27 -19.17
CA ARG A 181 -9.96 4.92 -18.37
C ARG A 181 -9.90 4.44 -16.92
N LEU A 182 -9.95 5.38 -15.98
CA LEU A 182 -10.22 5.04 -14.59
C LEU A 182 -11.66 4.52 -14.43
N PRO A 183 -11.88 3.47 -13.63
CA PRO A 183 -13.23 3.05 -13.26
C PRO A 183 -13.94 4.17 -12.51
N ALA A 184 -15.27 4.12 -12.50
CA ALA A 184 -16.06 5.06 -11.71
C ALA A 184 -15.79 4.88 -10.19
N PRO A 185 -15.96 5.93 -9.39
CA PRO A 185 -15.98 5.80 -7.94
C PRO A 185 -16.98 4.73 -7.50
N PRO A 186 -16.69 3.98 -6.41
CA PRO A 186 -17.59 2.93 -5.94
C PRO A 186 -18.95 3.50 -5.54
N ALA A 187 -20.03 2.84 -5.98
CA ALA A 187 -21.37 3.23 -5.61
C ALA A 187 -21.57 3.12 -4.08
N GLY A 188 -22.27 4.08 -3.50
CA GLY A 188 -22.56 4.10 -2.06
C GLY A 188 -21.41 4.61 -1.18
N LEU A 189 -20.27 5.01 -1.75
CA LEU A 189 -19.19 5.66 -1.02
C LEU A 189 -19.19 7.16 -1.28
N ASN A 190 -19.37 7.96 -0.23
CA ASN A 190 -19.26 9.40 -0.29
C ASN A 190 -17.86 9.86 0.11
N LEU A 191 -17.09 10.39 -0.83
CA LEU A 191 -15.70 10.80 -0.61
C LEU A 191 -15.56 12.23 -0.07
N THR A 192 -16.59 13.07 -0.21
CA THR A 192 -16.51 14.52 0.06
C THR A 192 -16.32 14.87 1.53
N THR A 193 -16.70 13.99 2.43
CA THR A 193 -16.75 14.26 3.88
C THR A 193 -15.59 13.63 4.67
N LEU A 194 -14.63 12.99 3.98
CA LEU A 194 -13.38 12.53 4.60
C LEU A 194 -12.37 13.68 4.84
N THR A 195 -12.71 14.89 4.41
CA THR A 195 -11.94 16.11 4.63
C THR A 195 -12.32 16.73 5.99
N GLY A 196 -12.09 16.03 7.08
CA GLY A 196 -11.98 16.66 8.39
C GLY A 196 -10.62 17.34 8.44
N ALA A 197 -10.53 18.61 8.07
CA ALA A 197 -9.39 19.41 8.48
C ALA A 197 -9.31 19.37 10.01
N PRO A 198 -8.12 19.13 10.61
CA PRO A 198 -7.96 19.45 12.02
C PRO A 198 -8.16 20.96 12.16
N ALA A 199 -9.05 21.33 13.09
CA ALA A 199 -9.18 22.71 13.56
C ALA A 199 -7.90 23.13 14.28
#